data_7d2be7fcf80f4bbd048dc87f15feadc4
#
_entry.id   7d2be7fcf80f4bbd048dc87f15feadc4
#
_cell.length_a   1.000
_cell.length_b   1.000
_cell.length_c   1.000
_cell.angle_alpha   90.00
_cell.angle_beta   90.00
_cell.angle_gamma   90.00
#
_symmetry.space_group_name_H-M   'P 1'
#
loop_
_entity.id
_entity.type
_entity.pdbx_description
1 polymer ?
#
loop_
_entity_poly.entity_id
_entity_poly.type
_entity_poly.pdbx_seq_one_letter_code
_entity_poly.pdbx_strand_id
1 'polypeptide(L)'
;LHSDLSHLTKYTCNDMVVDKDGHAYVGNFGTTKHNIDVVPTCLIHVAPDGVASIAADKLEFPNGAVITPDGKKLIVGETYAGRLTSFDINSDKTLSNRKIWAQMMPTWIFYITKIRRFLKQVAKESGYAVRVPDGICLDEAMGIWVASPTTFEVFRIEEGGLVTDIVSTPQRAY
;
A
#
# COMPACT_ATOMS: atom_id res chain seq x y z
N LEU A 1 16.69 17.57 8.18
CA LEU A 1 15.24 17.27 8.25
C LEU A 1 14.56 18.04 7.13
N HIS A 2 13.86 17.33 6.24
CA HIS A 2 13.15 17.95 5.13
C HIS A 2 11.76 18.45 5.58
N SER A 3 11.01 17.59 6.28
CA SER A 3 9.70 17.94 6.84
C SER A 3 9.45 17.18 8.15
N ASP A 4 8.76 17.81 9.09
CA ASP A 4 8.23 17.17 10.30
C ASP A 4 6.75 16.84 10.09
N LEU A 5 6.41 15.55 10.12
CA LEU A 5 5.07 15.04 9.89
C LEU A 5 4.30 14.75 11.18
N SER A 6 4.88 15.03 12.35
CA SER A 6 4.29 14.68 13.66
C SER A 6 2.96 15.38 13.94
N HIS A 7 2.70 16.50 13.29
CA HIS A 7 1.44 17.23 13.39
C HIS A 7 0.30 16.64 12.54
N LEU A 8 0.62 15.78 11.56
CA LEU A 8 -0.33 15.13 10.66
C LEU A 8 -0.64 13.68 11.05
N THR A 9 0.33 12.99 11.63
CA THR A 9 0.15 11.61 12.09
C THR A 9 0.96 11.36 13.37
N LYS A 10 0.37 10.62 14.31
CA LYS A 10 1.06 10.07 15.48
C LYS A 10 1.66 8.68 15.22
N TYR A 11 1.44 8.15 14.03
CA TYR A 11 1.86 6.80 13.68
C TYR A 11 3.22 6.81 13.00
N THR A 12 3.93 5.69 13.09
CA THR A 12 5.22 5.52 12.39
C THR A 12 4.99 5.58 10.89
N CYS A 13 5.74 6.46 10.20
CA CYS A 13 5.76 6.50 8.75
C CYS A 13 6.32 5.20 8.17
N ASN A 14 5.91 4.87 6.97
CA ASN A 14 6.32 3.70 6.23
C ASN A 14 6.92 4.13 4.88
N ASP A 15 6.65 3.37 3.83
CA ASP A 15 7.13 3.64 2.48
C ASP A 15 6.62 4.97 1.94
N MET A 16 7.38 5.50 0.98
CA MET A 16 7.00 6.68 0.22
C MET A 16 7.41 6.53 -1.24
N VAL A 17 6.77 7.31 -2.10
CA VAL A 17 7.17 7.52 -3.49
C VAL A 17 7.34 9.01 -3.73
N VAL A 18 8.31 9.37 -4.57
CA VAL A 18 8.59 10.76 -4.94
C VAL A 18 8.37 10.91 -6.44
N ASP A 19 7.65 11.94 -6.85
CA ASP A 19 7.47 12.25 -8.26
C ASP A 19 8.69 12.99 -8.85
N LYS A 20 8.70 13.18 -10.17
CA LYS A 20 9.79 13.87 -10.88
C LYS A 20 10.00 15.35 -10.48
N ASP A 21 8.99 15.95 -9.86
CA ASP A 21 8.99 17.37 -9.45
C ASP A 21 9.37 17.49 -7.96
N GLY A 22 9.66 16.36 -7.27
CA GLY A 22 10.10 16.32 -5.87
C GLY A 22 8.96 16.28 -4.85
N HIS A 23 7.71 16.07 -5.27
CA HIS A 23 6.58 15.84 -4.37
C HIS A 23 6.57 14.39 -3.89
N ALA A 24 6.46 14.19 -2.59
CA ALA A 24 6.41 12.87 -1.98
C ALA A 24 5.02 12.52 -1.48
N TYR A 25 4.64 11.22 -1.60
CA TYR A 25 3.48 10.65 -0.96
C TYR A 25 3.93 9.60 0.04
N VAL A 26 3.65 9.82 1.32
CA VAL A 26 4.20 9.05 2.45
C VAL A 26 3.09 8.29 3.14
N GLY A 27 3.26 6.97 3.24
CA GLY A 27 2.40 6.07 4.01
C GLY A 27 2.74 6.04 5.49
N ASN A 28 1.90 5.40 6.28
CA ASN A 28 2.18 5.10 7.69
C ASN A 28 1.43 3.85 8.16
N PHE A 29 1.86 3.27 9.28
CA PHE A 29 1.35 2.00 9.77
C PHE A 29 -0.08 2.04 10.33
N GLY A 30 -0.64 3.20 10.64
CA GLY A 30 -1.89 3.29 11.39
C GLY A 30 -1.79 2.73 12.81
N THR A 31 -0.57 2.61 13.34
CA THR A 31 -0.29 2.17 14.72
C THR A 31 1.04 2.74 15.20
N THR A 32 1.17 2.93 16.51
CA THR A 32 2.44 3.33 17.16
C THR A 32 3.27 2.10 17.60
N LYS A 33 2.69 0.91 17.58
CA LYS A 33 3.35 -0.35 17.96
C LYS A 33 3.06 -1.41 16.90
N HIS A 34 4.10 -2.02 16.36
CA HIS A 34 3.94 -3.14 15.43
C HIS A 34 2.98 -4.21 16.00
N ASN A 35 1.94 -4.54 15.26
CA ASN A 35 0.98 -5.62 15.51
C ASN A 35 -0.13 -5.39 16.56
N ILE A 36 -0.41 -4.17 17.00
CA ILE A 36 -1.52 -3.91 17.92
C ILE A 36 -2.43 -2.83 17.32
N ASP A 37 -3.73 -3.16 17.20
CA ASP A 37 -4.83 -2.23 16.85
C ASP A 37 -4.51 -1.24 15.71
N VAL A 38 -4.21 -1.79 14.53
CA VAL A 38 -4.07 -0.98 13.32
C VAL A 38 -5.43 -0.39 12.97
N VAL A 39 -5.46 0.91 12.78
CA VAL A 39 -6.64 1.66 12.38
C VAL A 39 -6.44 2.26 10.99
N PRO A 40 -7.52 2.54 10.26
CA PRO A 40 -7.43 3.31 9.03
C PRO A 40 -6.69 4.63 9.27
N THR A 41 -5.79 4.96 8.35
CA THR A 41 -4.88 6.09 8.47
C THR A 41 -4.88 6.95 7.20
N CYS A 42 -3.95 7.90 7.12
CA CYS A 42 -3.82 8.82 6.01
C CYS A 42 -2.60 8.52 5.15
N LEU A 43 -2.64 9.01 3.92
CA LEU A 43 -1.48 9.25 3.07
C LEU A 43 -1.13 10.73 3.16
N ILE A 44 0.15 11.05 3.33
CA ILE A 44 0.64 12.41 3.51
C ILE A 44 1.36 12.84 2.23
N HIS A 45 1.02 14.01 1.71
CA HIS A 45 1.75 14.68 0.65
C HIS A 45 2.77 15.62 1.28
N VAL A 46 4.00 15.62 0.76
CA VAL A 46 5.07 16.54 1.14
C VAL A 46 5.57 17.25 -0.13
N ALA A 47 5.48 18.55 -0.15
CA ALA A 47 5.97 19.37 -1.26
C ALA A 47 7.51 19.55 -1.20
N PRO A 48 8.17 19.95 -2.31
CA PRO A 48 9.62 20.15 -2.35
C PRO A 48 10.16 21.17 -1.35
N ASP A 49 9.35 22.14 -0.94
CA ASP A 49 9.67 23.13 0.09
C ASP A 49 9.47 22.62 1.53
N GLY A 50 9.05 21.35 1.69
CA GLY A 50 8.81 20.71 2.98
C GLY A 50 7.41 20.95 3.56
N VAL A 51 6.53 21.69 2.89
CA VAL A 51 5.14 21.84 3.31
C VAL A 51 4.42 20.51 3.17
N ALA A 52 3.77 20.05 4.24
CA ALA A 52 3.10 18.78 4.28
C ALA A 52 1.59 18.91 4.56
N SER A 53 0.80 18.04 3.94
CA SER A 53 -0.66 18.00 4.09
C SER A 53 -1.20 16.56 3.95
N ILE A 54 -2.43 16.32 4.41
CA ILE A 54 -3.12 15.05 4.18
C ILE A 54 -3.54 14.98 2.71
N ALA A 55 -3.05 13.95 1.98
CA ALA A 55 -3.41 13.70 0.59
C ALA A 55 -4.64 12.82 0.44
N ALA A 56 -4.78 11.80 1.30
CA ALA A 56 -5.94 10.92 1.37
C ALA A 56 -6.09 10.35 2.78
N ASP A 57 -7.31 9.95 3.14
CA ASP A 57 -7.64 9.35 4.43
C ASP A 57 -8.20 7.92 4.30
N LYS A 58 -8.42 7.25 5.43
CA LYS A 58 -9.06 5.92 5.52
C LYS A 58 -8.39 4.86 4.64
N LEU A 59 -7.05 4.83 4.63
CA LEU A 59 -6.27 3.75 4.05
C LEU A 59 -5.90 2.72 5.13
N GLU A 60 -5.88 1.46 4.75
CA GLU A 60 -5.61 0.33 5.63
C GLU A 60 -4.14 -0.09 5.55
N PHE A 61 -3.28 0.61 6.29
CA PHE A 61 -1.83 0.40 6.27
C PHE A 61 -1.24 0.66 4.86
N PRO A 62 -1.23 1.94 4.41
CA PRO A 62 -0.56 2.29 3.15
C PRO A 62 0.93 1.95 3.23
N ASN A 63 1.39 1.16 2.27
CA ASN A 63 2.72 0.60 2.16
C ASN A 63 3.34 1.01 0.82
N GLY A 64 3.98 0.11 0.07
CA GLY A 64 4.60 0.40 -1.21
C GLY A 64 3.71 1.22 -2.14
N ALA A 65 4.27 2.20 -2.83
CA ALA A 65 3.55 3.08 -3.72
C ALA A 65 4.33 3.31 -5.02
N VAL A 66 3.61 3.50 -6.13
CA VAL A 66 4.18 3.84 -7.43
C VAL A 66 3.41 4.97 -8.08
N ILE A 67 4.11 5.78 -8.88
CA ILE A 67 3.51 6.79 -9.74
C ILE A 67 3.69 6.34 -11.19
N THR A 68 2.63 6.44 -12.01
CA THR A 68 2.73 6.10 -13.43
C THR A 68 3.71 7.02 -14.16
N PRO A 69 4.37 6.56 -15.27
CA PRO A 69 5.39 7.34 -15.96
C PRO A 69 4.92 8.71 -16.47
N ASP A 70 3.62 8.85 -16.76
CA ASP A 70 3.01 10.11 -17.14
C ASP A 70 2.75 11.06 -15.96
N GLY A 71 3.00 10.62 -14.72
CA GLY A 71 2.80 11.39 -13.49
C GLY A 71 1.34 11.62 -13.11
N LYS A 72 0.38 10.89 -13.71
CA LYS A 72 -1.05 11.16 -13.53
C LYS A 72 -1.75 10.25 -12.55
N LYS A 73 -1.16 9.11 -12.20
CA LYS A 73 -1.74 8.17 -11.24
C LYS A 73 -0.75 7.82 -10.15
N LEU A 74 -1.27 7.76 -8.93
CA LEU A 74 -0.63 7.16 -7.79
C LEU A 74 -1.34 5.83 -7.49
N ILE A 75 -0.57 4.74 -7.31
CA ILE A 75 -1.10 3.44 -6.89
C ILE A 75 -0.40 3.06 -5.58
N VAL A 76 -1.19 2.72 -4.56
CA VAL A 76 -0.72 2.45 -3.19
C VAL A 76 -1.17 1.07 -2.76
N GLY A 77 -0.25 0.28 -2.22
CA GLY A 77 -0.55 -0.97 -1.54
C GLY A 77 -1.20 -0.70 -0.18
N GLU A 78 -2.40 -1.25 0.04
CA GLU A 78 -3.03 -1.26 1.36
C GLU A 78 -2.88 -2.68 1.95
N THR A 79 -1.85 -2.88 2.78
CA THR A 79 -1.47 -4.21 3.30
C THR A 79 -2.62 -4.91 3.99
N TYR A 80 -3.33 -4.21 4.89
CA TYR A 80 -4.42 -4.83 5.65
C TYR A 80 -5.75 -4.85 4.89
N ALA A 81 -5.86 -4.13 3.80
CA ALA A 81 -6.97 -4.28 2.87
C ALA A 81 -6.72 -5.32 1.77
N GLY A 82 -5.48 -5.86 1.66
CA GLY A 82 -5.10 -6.83 0.63
C GLY A 82 -5.46 -6.35 -0.76
N ARG A 83 -5.17 -5.09 -1.06
CA ARG A 83 -5.51 -4.45 -2.33
C ARG A 83 -4.49 -3.40 -2.73
N LEU A 84 -4.52 -3.06 -4.00
CA LEU A 84 -3.93 -1.85 -4.55
C LEU A 84 -5.04 -0.82 -4.78
N THR A 85 -4.81 0.40 -4.35
CA THR A 85 -5.74 1.53 -4.50
C THR A 85 -5.10 2.58 -5.37
N SER A 86 -5.80 3.05 -6.41
CA SER A 86 -5.34 4.11 -7.29
C SER A 86 -6.03 5.44 -7.00
N PHE A 87 -5.30 6.51 -7.29
CA PHE A 87 -5.76 7.89 -7.26
C PHE A 87 -5.31 8.59 -8.53
N ASP A 88 -6.08 9.54 -9.03
CA ASP A 88 -5.60 10.50 -10.02
C ASP A 88 -4.83 11.61 -9.29
N ILE A 89 -3.65 11.97 -9.82
CA ILE A 89 -2.84 13.10 -9.34
C ILE A 89 -3.24 14.34 -10.13
N ASN A 90 -3.82 15.30 -9.45
CA ASN A 90 -4.21 16.58 -10.04
C ASN A 90 -2.99 17.48 -10.30
N SER A 91 -3.16 18.57 -11.07
CA SER A 91 -2.07 19.52 -11.38
C SER A 91 -1.50 20.22 -10.14
N ASP A 92 -2.29 20.38 -9.10
CA ASP A 92 -1.90 20.93 -7.80
C ASP A 92 -1.38 19.86 -6.82
N LYS A 93 -1.14 18.62 -7.31
CA LYS A 93 -0.68 17.47 -6.56
C LYS A 93 -1.65 16.91 -5.50
N THR A 94 -2.88 17.41 -5.44
CA THR A 94 -3.96 16.77 -4.69
C THR A 94 -4.39 15.47 -5.36
N LEU A 95 -5.00 14.57 -4.59
CA LEU A 95 -5.47 13.27 -5.07
C LEU A 95 -6.99 13.27 -5.26
N SER A 96 -7.45 12.64 -6.33
CA SER A 96 -8.87 12.48 -6.64
C SER A 96 -9.18 11.07 -7.19
N ASN A 97 -10.44 10.78 -7.47
CA ASN A 97 -10.90 9.55 -8.13
C ASN A 97 -10.35 8.25 -7.51
N ARG A 98 -10.39 8.16 -6.17
CA ARG A 98 -9.99 6.93 -5.46
C ARG A 98 -10.75 5.71 -5.99
N LYS A 99 -10.02 4.67 -6.42
CA LYS A 99 -10.57 3.39 -6.94
C LYS A 99 -9.76 2.22 -6.43
N ILE A 100 -10.38 1.05 -6.33
CA ILE A 100 -9.65 -0.20 -6.19
C ILE A 100 -9.02 -0.50 -7.56
N TRP A 101 -7.68 -0.54 -7.61
CA TRP A 101 -6.92 -0.88 -8.82
C TRP A 101 -6.84 -2.41 -8.99
N ALA A 102 -6.55 -3.14 -7.90
CA ALA A 102 -6.59 -4.59 -7.85
C ALA A 102 -6.96 -5.08 -6.44
N GLN A 103 -7.84 -6.05 -6.34
CA GLN A 103 -8.21 -6.71 -5.10
C GLN A 103 -7.53 -8.08 -5.06
N MET A 104 -6.65 -8.31 -4.07
CA MET A 104 -5.91 -9.56 -3.89
C MET A 104 -6.59 -10.52 -2.90
N MET A 105 -7.38 -9.96 -1.99
CA MET A 105 -8.15 -10.74 -1.01
C MET A 105 -9.64 -10.42 -1.12
N PRO A 106 -10.53 -11.42 -0.95
CA PRO A 106 -11.96 -11.14 -0.83
C PRO A 106 -12.24 -10.20 0.33
N THR A 107 -13.04 -9.15 0.08
CA THR A 107 -13.34 -8.09 1.06
C THR A 107 -13.98 -8.60 2.35
N TRP A 108 -14.75 -9.71 2.31
CA TRP A 108 -15.35 -10.29 3.50
C TRP A 108 -14.33 -10.84 4.51
N ILE A 109 -13.12 -11.20 4.07
CA ILE A 109 -12.02 -11.63 4.95
C ILE A 109 -11.63 -10.51 5.92
N PHE A 110 -11.77 -9.24 5.53
CA PHE A 110 -11.46 -8.10 6.40
C PHE A 110 -12.45 -7.91 7.54
N TYR A 111 -13.72 -8.16 7.31
CA TYR A 111 -14.74 -8.06 8.36
C TYR A 111 -14.55 -9.13 9.45
N ILE A 112 -13.86 -10.22 9.12
CA ILE A 112 -13.49 -11.27 10.07
C ILE A 112 -12.19 -10.95 10.81
N THR A 113 -11.41 -9.96 10.39
CA THR A 113 -10.03 -9.68 10.88
C THR A 113 -9.91 -8.97 12.24
N LYS A 114 -10.98 -8.74 12.97
CA LYS A 114 -10.83 -8.76 14.44
C LYS A 114 -10.17 -10.07 14.92
N ILE A 115 -9.98 -11.01 14.03
CA ILE A 115 -9.45 -12.35 14.17
C ILE A 115 -8.06 -12.48 13.49
N ARG A 116 -7.15 -11.49 13.63
CA ARG A 116 -5.76 -11.60 13.13
C ARG A 116 -5.03 -12.86 13.60
N ARG A 117 -5.29 -13.30 14.83
CA ARG A 117 -4.76 -14.57 15.36
C ARG A 117 -5.33 -15.77 14.61
N PHE A 118 -6.59 -15.76 14.30
CA PHE A 118 -7.29 -16.83 13.61
C PHE A 118 -6.87 -16.96 12.15
N LEU A 119 -6.67 -15.84 11.42
CA LEU A 119 -6.23 -15.89 10.01
C LEU A 119 -4.78 -16.38 9.86
N LYS A 120 -3.86 -16.03 10.76
CA LYS A 120 -2.52 -16.64 10.78
C LYS A 120 -2.61 -18.15 10.97
N GLN A 121 -3.56 -18.63 11.76
CA GLN A 121 -3.74 -20.04 12.03
C GLN A 121 -4.48 -20.73 10.87
N VAL A 122 -5.53 -20.14 10.34
CA VAL A 122 -6.29 -20.66 9.18
C VAL A 122 -5.42 -20.67 7.92
N ALA A 123 -4.63 -19.62 7.65
CA ALA A 123 -3.70 -19.61 6.53
C ALA A 123 -2.61 -20.71 6.69
N LYS A 124 -2.15 -20.95 7.93
CA LYS A 124 -1.17 -22.00 8.22
C LYS A 124 -1.77 -23.41 8.11
N GLU A 125 -3.02 -23.59 8.52
CA GLU A 125 -3.69 -24.90 8.56
C GLU A 125 -4.40 -25.27 7.26
N SER A 126 -4.92 -24.27 6.51
CA SER A 126 -5.67 -24.49 5.26
C SER A 126 -4.80 -24.45 3.99
N GLY A 127 -3.52 -24.06 4.11
CA GLY A 127 -2.68 -23.82 2.94
C GLY A 127 -3.16 -22.63 2.06
N TYR A 128 -4.12 -21.86 2.54
CA TYR A 128 -4.63 -20.70 1.82
C TYR A 128 -3.66 -19.52 2.00
N ALA A 129 -2.86 -19.29 0.98
CA ALA A 129 -1.95 -18.15 0.92
C ALA A 129 -2.75 -16.84 0.77
N VAL A 130 -2.70 -16.00 1.79
CA VAL A 130 -3.32 -14.68 1.75
C VAL A 130 -2.27 -13.68 1.26
N ARG A 131 -2.38 -13.25 0.01
CA ARG A 131 -1.53 -12.21 -0.57
C ARG A 131 -1.84 -10.85 0.02
N VAL A 132 -0.83 -10.19 0.55
CA VAL A 132 -0.93 -8.80 1.02
C VAL A 132 0.21 -7.99 0.40
N PRO A 133 -0.04 -6.76 -0.05
CA PRO A 133 1.01 -5.94 -0.63
C PRO A 133 1.92 -5.38 0.47
N ASP A 134 3.23 -5.43 0.21
CA ASP A 134 4.27 -4.71 0.91
C ASP A 134 4.94 -3.74 -0.07
N GLY A 135 6.23 -3.87 -0.37
CA GLY A 135 6.87 -3.12 -1.44
C GLY A 135 6.29 -3.46 -2.81
N ILE A 136 6.16 -2.45 -3.67
CA ILE A 136 5.64 -2.61 -5.03
C ILE A 136 6.50 -1.86 -6.04
N CYS A 137 6.54 -2.34 -7.29
CA CYS A 137 7.13 -1.60 -8.41
C CYS A 137 6.32 -1.78 -9.69
N LEU A 138 6.31 -0.75 -10.53
CA LEU A 138 5.64 -0.74 -11.82
C LEU A 138 6.60 -1.22 -12.90
N ASP A 139 6.14 -2.08 -13.82
CA ASP A 139 6.90 -2.47 -14.99
C ASP A 139 6.52 -1.64 -16.25
N GLU A 140 7.27 -1.85 -17.34
CA GLU A 140 7.05 -1.13 -18.60
C GLU A 140 5.69 -1.42 -19.24
N ALA A 141 5.10 -2.59 -18.97
CA ALA A 141 3.78 -2.98 -19.45
C ALA A 141 2.64 -2.51 -18.53
N MET A 142 2.95 -1.67 -17.55
CA MET A 142 1.99 -1.14 -16.56
C MET A 142 1.43 -2.20 -15.59
N GLY A 143 2.04 -3.38 -15.52
CA GLY A 143 1.81 -4.37 -14.47
C GLY A 143 2.54 -3.98 -13.19
N ILE A 144 2.04 -4.39 -12.05
CA ILE A 144 2.67 -4.11 -10.75
C ILE A 144 3.22 -5.41 -10.18
N TRP A 145 4.51 -5.40 -9.89
CA TRP A 145 5.17 -6.43 -9.10
C TRP A 145 4.99 -6.11 -7.61
N VAL A 146 4.51 -7.10 -6.87
CA VAL A 146 4.12 -6.94 -5.46
C VAL A 146 4.89 -7.94 -4.63
N ALA A 147 5.63 -7.47 -3.64
CA ALA A 147 6.19 -8.31 -2.60
C ALA A 147 5.08 -8.73 -1.61
N SER A 148 5.02 -10.01 -1.26
CA SER A 148 4.04 -10.56 -0.33
C SER A 148 4.72 -11.36 0.78
N PRO A 149 4.91 -10.75 1.96
CA PRO A 149 5.63 -11.38 3.07
C PRO A 149 4.86 -12.54 3.72
N THR A 150 3.57 -12.64 3.46
CA THR A 150 2.70 -13.69 4.00
C THR A 150 2.74 -14.98 3.19
N THR A 151 3.03 -14.89 1.89
CA THR A 151 3.05 -16.01 0.94
C THR A 151 4.46 -16.39 0.49
N PHE A 152 5.49 -15.62 0.90
CA PHE A 152 6.89 -15.84 0.50
C PHE A 152 7.06 -15.82 -1.02
N GLU A 153 6.47 -14.79 -1.65
CA GLU A 153 6.51 -14.62 -3.09
C GLU A 153 6.56 -13.16 -3.49
N VAL A 154 7.02 -12.92 -4.70
CA VAL A 154 6.80 -11.71 -5.46
C VAL A 154 5.93 -12.08 -6.65
N PHE A 155 4.84 -11.36 -6.88
CA PHE A 155 3.94 -11.67 -7.98
C PHE A 155 3.63 -10.42 -8.79
N ARG A 156 3.37 -10.62 -10.08
CA ARG A 156 2.92 -9.58 -10.99
C ARG A 156 1.41 -9.59 -11.09
N ILE A 157 0.80 -8.41 -10.96
CA ILE A 157 -0.65 -8.24 -11.02
C ILE A 157 -1.00 -7.10 -11.99
N GLU A 158 -2.07 -7.28 -12.75
CA GLU A 158 -2.62 -6.28 -13.66
C GLU A 158 -3.83 -5.57 -13.05
N GLU A 159 -4.20 -4.41 -13.62
CA GLU A 159 -5.41 -3.71 -13.24
C GLU A 159 -6.62 -4.65 -13.32
N GLY A 160 -7.45 -4.63 -12.29
CA GLY A 160 -8.56 -5.58 -12.16
C GLY A 160 -8.24 -6.85 -11.38
N GLY A 161 -6.95 -7.14 -11.08
CA GLY A 161 -6.57 -8.19 -10.13
C GLY A 161 -6.10 -9.51 -10.76
N LEU A 162 -5.84 -9.56 -12.08
CA LEU A 162 -5.27 -10.75 -12.73
C LEU A 162 -3.79 -10.89 -12.35
N VAL A 163 -3.44 -11.98 -11.68
CA VAL A 163 -2.05 -12.36 -11.41
C VAL A 163 -1.50 -13.10 -12.63
N THR A 164 -0.42 -12.56 -13.22
CA THR A 164 0.18 -13.11 -14.46
C THR A 164 1.46 -13.90 -14.19
N ASP A 165 2.22 -13.52 -13.17
CA ASP A 165 3.51 -14.13 -12.86
C ASP A 165 3.70 -14.26 -11.35
N ILE A 166 4.44 -15.30 -10.93
CA ILE A 166 4.74 -15.58 -9.53
C ILE A 166 6.19 -16.05 -9.43
N VAL A 167 6.94 -15.45 -8.51
CA VAL A 167 8.29 -15.85 -8.14
C VAL A 167 8.29 -16.21 -6.65
N SER A 168 8.51 -17.49 -6.33
CA SER A 168 8.66 -17.93 -4.95
C SER A 168 10.01 -17.49 -4.38
N THR A 169 10.01 -17.04 -3.13
CA THR A 169 11.22 -16.62 -2.42
C THR A 169 11.49 -17.55 -1.22
N PRO A 170 12.77 -17.86 -0.91
CA PRO A 170 13.10 -18.71 0.25
C PRO A 170 12.86 -17.99 1.60
N GLN A 171 12.69 -16.68 1.57
CA GLN A 171 12.42 -15.81 2.72
C GLN A 171 11.25 -14.88 2.40
N ARG A 172 10.77 -14.17 3.42
CA ARG A 172 9.72 -13.17 3.22
C ARG A 172 10.19 -12.09 2.24
N ALA A 173 9.34 -11.80 1.26
CA ALA A 173 9.52 -10.66 0.37
C ALA A 173 8.83 -9.43 0.98
N TYR A 174 9.54 -8.30 0.98
CA TYR A 174 9.09 -7.02 1.53
C TYR A 174 9.12 -5.94 0.45
#